data_937483ee1ec7aef0acf3332f7bce1583
#
_entry.id   937483ee1ec7aef0acf3332f7bce1583
#
_cell.length_a   1.000
_cell.length_b   1.000
_cell.length_c   1.000
_cell.angle_alpha   90.00
_cell.angle_beta   90.00
_cell.angle_gamma   90.00
#
_symmetry.space_group_name_H-M   'P 1'
#
loop_
_entity.id
_entity.type
_entity.pdbx_description
1 polymer ?
#
loop_
_entity_poly.entity_id
_entity_poly.type
_entity_poly.pdbx_seq_one_letter_code
_entity_poly.pdbx_strand_id
1 'polypeptide(L)'
;MKTTSFLSNAIEGYVKYRKASGRDSHSYIKNVILFDHFCAREYPGQIELSQEIVDRWCRQRPSECTNSCVSRVYPILDFIKYMNKRGMTKIALPKVPRSVPRTYTPHPFTYDELKRFFNACDNTKPRRGRLATIQRMTLPVFFRLLYSSGMRTTEAILLERDDVNLENGVISIKRSKGHDQHYVVLHNTMLALMRTYDENISRLVPVSYTHL
;
A
#
# COMPACT_ATOMS: atom_id res chain seq x y z
N MET A 1 2.13 -15.04 -1.98
CA MET A 1 0.86 -15.17 -2.75
C MET A 1 0.99 -16.41 -3.62
N LYS A 2 0.00 -17.30 -3.59
CA LYS A 2 0.06 -18.60 -4.27
C LYS A 2 -0.62 -18.49 -5.63
N THR A 3 0.04 -18.97 -6.69
CA THR A 3 -0.50 -19.12 -8.06
C THR A 3 -1.29 -20.41 -8.16
N THR A 4 -2.30 -20.47 -9.03
CA THR A 4 -3.28 -21.58 -9.07
C THR A 4 -3.66 -22.01 -10.49
N SER A 5 -3.31 -21.25 -11.52
CA SER A 5 -3.65 -21.57 -12.91
C SER A 5 -2.49 -22.24 -13.68
N PHE A 6 -2.75 -22.58 -14.94
CA PHE A 6 -1.75 -23.06 -15.89
C PHE A 6 -0.59 -22.06 -16.14
N LEU A 7 -0.73 -20.79 -15.69
CA LEU A 7 0.31 -19.76 -15.80
C LEU A 7 1.31 -19.78 -14.65
N SER A 8 1.15 -20.62 -13.62
CA SER A 8 1.95 -20.61 -12.40
C SER A 8 3.45 -20.55 -12.64
N ASN A 9 3.99 -21.45 -13.49
CA ASN A 9 5.42 -21.46 -13.81
C ASN A 9 5.90 -20.20 -14.52
N ALA A 10 5.09 -19.66 -15.44
CA ALA A 10 5.41 -18.43 -16.17
C ALA A 10 5.42 -17.22 -15.23
N ILE A 11 4.47 -17.16 -14.29
CA ILE A 11 4.34 -16.08 -13.28
C ILE A 11 5.51 -16.15 -12.29
N GLU A 12 5.89 -17.32 -11.81
CA GLU A 12 7.05 -17.47 -10.94
C GLU A 12 8.34 -16.98 -11.61
N GLY A 13 8.55 -17.37 -12.86
CA GLY A 13 9.67 -16.91 -13.68
C GLY A 13 9.65 -15.39 -13.86
N TYR A 14 8.48 -14.81 -14.13
CA TYR A 14 8.30 -13.38 -14.27
C TYR A 14 8.59 -12.61 -12.96
N VAL A 15 8.12 -13.12 -11.83
CA VAL A 15 8.38 -12.51 -10.52
C VAL A 15 9.88 -12.51 -10.20
N LYS A 16 10.57 -13.65 -10.45
CA LYS A 16 12.04 -13.74 -10.30
C LYS A 16 12.76 -12.73 -11.21
N TYR A 17 12.35 -12.65 -12.47
CA TYR A 17 12.89 -11.67 -13.42
C TYR A 17 12.72 -10.21 -12.95
N ARG A 18 11.52 -9.85 -12.47
CA ARG A 18 11.26 -8.50 -11.98
C ARG A 18 12.10 -8.16 -10.74
N LYS A 19 12.22 -9.09 -9.81
CA LYS A 19 13.08 -8.92 -8.62
C LYS A 19 14.54 -8.71 -9.00
N ALA A 20 15.05 -9.55 -9.88
CA ALA A 20 16.43 -9.43 -10.37
C ALA A 20 16.69 -8.10 -11.12
N SER A 21 15.65 -7.50 -11.71
CA SER A 21 15.73 -6.21 -12.41
C SER A 21 15.47 -5.00 -11.51
N GLY A 22 15.33 -5.16 -10.19
CA GLY A 22 14.97 -4.09 -9.26
C GLY A 22 13.56 -3.49 -9.47
N ARG A 23 12.65 -4.23 -10.15
CA ARG A 23 11.31 -3.78 -10.54
C ARG A 23 10.21 -4.58 -9.84
N ASP A 24 10.39 -4.92 -8.58
CA ASP A 24 9.52 -5.79 -7.78
C ASP A 24 8.30 -5.08 -7.16
N SER A 25 7.77 -4.06 -7.82
CA SER A 25 6.58 -3.35 -7.35
C SER A 25 5.46 -4.32 -6.96
N HIS A 26 5.07 -4.29 -5.69
CA HIS A 26 4.02 -5.13 -5.13
C HIS A 26 2.70 -5.04 -5.90
N SER A 27 2.31 -3.84 -6.36
CA SER A 27 1.07 -3.63 -7.11
C SER A 27 1.08 -4.34 -8.48
N TYR A 28 2.24 -4.39 -9.13
CA TYR A 28 2.40 -5.13 -10.40
C TYR A 28 2.26 -6.63 -10.20
N ILE A 29 3.01 -7.18 -9.24
CA ILE A 29 2.96 -8.61 -8.91
C ILE A 29 1.54 -9.01 -8.48
N LYS A 30 0.90 -8.19 -7.63
CA LYS A 30 -0.49 -8.42 -7.20
C LYS A 30 -1.46 -8.53 -8.37
N ASN A 31 -1.37 -7.63 -9.36
CA ASN A 31 -2.27 -7.68 -10.52
C ASN A 31 -2.04 -8.91 -11.39
N VAL A 32 -0.80 -9.36 -11.55
CA VAL A 32 -0.49 -10.60 -12.29
C VAL A 32 -1.05 -11.83 -11.55
N ILE A 33 -0.98 -11.86 -10.23
CA ILE A 33 -1.57 -12.94 -9.43
C ILE A 33 -3.11 -12.91 -9.48
N LEU A 34 -3.71 -11.71 -9.48
CA LEU A 34 -5.16 -11.59 -9.67
C LEU A 34 -5.60 -12.08 -11.06
N PHE A 35 -4.76 -11.89 -12.09
CA PHE A 35 -4.98 -12.47 -13.41
C PHE A 35 -4.88 -14.00 -13.39
N ASP A 36 -3.90 -14.57 -12.69
CA ASP A 36 -3.79 -16.02 -12.48
C ASP A 36 -5.07 -16.60 -11.85
N HIS A 37 -5.55 -15.98 -10.77
CA HIS A 37 -6.78 -16.42 -10.11
C HIS A 37 -8.02 -16.27 -11.02
N PHE A 38 -8.06 -15.26 -11.86
CA PHE A 38 -9.10 -15.12 -12.88
C PHE A 38 -9.04 -16.27 -13.88
N CYS A 39 -7.85 -16.60 -14.40
CA CYS A 39 -7.67 -17.71 -15.32
C CYS A 39 -8.10 -19.05 -14.69
N ALA A 40 -7.70 -19.31 -13.45
CA ALA A 40 -8.07 -20.54 -12.75
C ALA A 40 -9.59 -20.66 -12.53
N ARG A 41 -10.26 -19.55 -12.24
CA ARG A 41 -11.71 -19.55 -11.95
C ARG A 41 -12.56 -19.61 -13.20
N GLU A 42 -12.24 -18.77 -14.21
CA GLU A 42 -13.10 -18.59 -15.39
C GLU A 42 -12.78 -19.60 -16.51
N TYR A 43 -11.58 -20.18 -16.48
CA TYR A 43 -11.09 -21.10 -17.51
C TYR A 43 -10.47 -22.36 -16.89
N PRO A 44 -11.22 -23.11 -16.06
CA PRO A 44 -10.73 -24.35 -15.47
C PRO A 44 -10.47 -25.38 -16.60
N GLY A 45 -9.30 -26.00 -16.56
CA GLY A 45 -8.90 -26.98 -17.60
C GLY A 45 -8.22 -26.40 -18.83
N GLN A 46 -8.10 -25.07 -18.95
CA GLN A 46 -7.27 -24.44 -19.97
C GLN A 46 -5.79 -24.73 -19.68
N ILE A 47 -5.01 -25.05 -20.73
CA ILE A 47 -3.58 -25.37 -20.63
C ILE A 47 -2.69 -24.30 -21.24
N GLU A 48 -3.25 -23.44 -22.10
CA GLU A 48 -2.52 -22.38 -22.81
C GLU A 48 -3.26 -21.06 -22.71
N LEU A 49 -2.50 -19.96 -22.74
CA LEU A 49 -3.05 -18.62 -22.74
C LEU A 49 -3.57 -18.26 -24.15
N SER A 50 -4.83 -17.85 -24.25
CA SER A 50 -5.44 -17.39 -25.49
C SER A 50 -5.59 -15.85 -25.52
N GLN A 51 -5.73 -15.29 -26.73
CA GLN A 51 -6.01 -13.85 -26.91
C GLN A 51 -7.31 -13.46 -26.23
N GLU A 52 -8.34 -14.30 -26.31
CA GLU A 52 -9.64 -14.06 -25.69
C GLU A 52 -9.54 -13.85 -24.16
N ILE A 53 -8.74 -14.68 -23.48
CA ILE A 53 -8.54 -14.57 -22.03
C ILE A 53 -7.92 -13.22 -21.68
N VAL A 54 -6.89 -12.80 -22.42
CA VAL A 54 -6.20 -11.53 -22.22
C VAL A 54 -7.14 -10.36 -22.49
N ASP A 55 -7.86 -10.40 -23.61
CA ASP A 55 -8.79 -9.33 -24.01
C ASP A 55 -9.95 -9.19 -23.02
N ARG A 56 -10.50 -10.32 -22.53
CA ARG A 56 -11.55 -10.33 -21.52
C ARG A 56 -11.07 -9.72 -20.19
N TRP A 57 -9.87 -10.07 -19.74
CA TRP A 57 -9.29 -9.47 -18.54
C TRP A 57 -9.02 -7.97 -18.70
N CYS A 58 -8.47 -7.57 -19.85
CA CYS A 58 -8.05 -6.19 -20.10
C CYS A 58 -9.22 -5.25 -20.44
N ARG A 59 -10.41 -5.76 -20.74
CA ARG A 59 -11.62 -4.95 -20.98
C ARG A 59 -11.94 -4.11 -19.73
N GLN A 60 -12.23 -2.83 -19.94
CA GLN A 60 -12.67 -1.94 -18.86
C GLN A 60 -13.99 -2.45 -18.27
N ARG A 61 -14.09 -2.52 -16.95
CA ARG A 61 -15.28 -2.96 -16.22
C ARG A 61 -16.28 -1.81 -16.09
N PRO A 62 -17.61 -2.07 -16.00
CA PRO A 62 -18.63 -1.01 -15.94
C PRO A 62 -18.44 0.00 -14.80
N SER A 63 -17.96 -0.46 -13.62
CA SER A 63 -17.73 0.37 -12.44
C SER A 63 -16.27 0.85 -12.29
N GLU A 64 -15.41 0.59 -13.29
CA GLU A 64 -13.98 0.88 -13.21
C GLU A 64 -13.67 2.21 -13.89
N CYS A 65 -13.03 3.14 -13.17
CA CYS A 65 -12.51 4.35 -13.81
C CYS A 65 -11.32 4.02 -14.73
N THR A 66 -11.11 4.83 -15.77
CA THR A 66 -10.08 4.62 -16.79
C THR A 66 -8.68 4.46 -16.20
N ASN A 67 -8.31 5.28 -15.22
CA ASN A 67 -6.98 5.18 -14.59
C ASN A 67 -6.79 3.88 -13.77
N SER A 68 -7.86 3.35 -13.18
CA SER A 68 -7.82 2.04 -12.51
C SER A 68 -7.67 0.91 -13.53
N CYS A 69 -8.36 0.97 -14.65
CA CYS A 69 -8.20 0.05 -15.78
C CYS A 69 -6.76 0.06 -16.27
N VAL A 70 -6.19 1.24 -16.54
CA VAL A 70 -4.78 1.41 -16.93
C VAL A 70 -3.85 0.71 -15.92
N SER A 71 -4.03 0.96 -14.62
CA SER A 71 -3.21 0.37 -13.56
C SER A 71 -3.32 -1.15 -13.47
N ARG A 72 -4.46 -1.72 -13.85
CA ARG A 72 -4.71 -3.17 -13.88
C ARG A 72 -4.16 -3.83 -15.15
N VAL A 73 -4.22 -3.15 -16.28
CA VAL A 73 -3.83 -3.69 -17.60
C VAL A 73 -2.31 -3.62 -17.81
N TYR A 74 -1.64 -2.56 -17.37
CA TYR A 74 -0.19 -2.41 -17.56
C TYR A 74 0.65 -3.59 -17.05
N PRO A 75 0.41 -4.16 -15.85
CA PRO A 75 1.12 -5.34 -15.39
C PRO A 75 0.96 -6.56 -16.30
N ILE A 76 -0.23 -6.71 -16.91
CA ILE A 76 -0.50 -7.82 -17.84
C ILE A 76 0.20 -7.59 -19.17
N LEU A 77 0.20 -6.36 -19.68
CA LEU A 77 0.98 -6.00 -20.87
C LEU A 77 2.48 -6.34 -20.68
N ASP A 78 3.07 -6.00 -19.54
CA ASP A 78 4.47 -6.32 -19.24
C ASP A 78 4.69 -7.83 -19.11
N PHE A 79 3.75 -8.55 -18.50
CA PHE A 79 3.80 -10.00 -18.40
C PHE A 79 3.73 -10.68 -19.77
N ILE A 80 2.81 -10.26 -20.65
CA ILE A 80 2.74 -10.78 -22.03
C ILE A 80 4.01 -10.46 -22.83
N LYS A 81 4.57 -9.26 -22.69
CA LYS A 81 5.88 -8.92 -23.28
C LYS A 81 6.98 -9.88 -22.82
N TYR A 82 7.01 -10.20 -21.53
CA TYR A 82 7.96 -11.14 -20.94
C TYR A 82 7.81 -12.54 -21.56
N MET A 83 6.57 -13.05 -21.68
CA MET A 83 6.26 -14.35 -22.26
C MET A 83 6.63 -14.40 -23.76
N ASN A 84 6.24 -13.38 -24.53
CA ASN A 84 6.55 -13.30 -25.97
C ASN A 84 8.07 -13.28 -26.23
N LYS A 85 8.84 -12.50 -25.47
CA LYS A 85 10.30 -12.45 -25.58
C LYS A 85 11.00 -13.79 -25.32
N ARG A 86 10.35 -14.70 -24.60
CA ARG A 86 10.85 -16.03 -24.27
C ARG A 86 10.25 -17.15 -25.12
N GLY A 87 9.44 -16.79 -26.11
CA GLY A 87 8.79 -17.76 -26.99
C GLY A 87 7.71 -18.62 -26.32
N MET A 88 7.25 -18.20 -25.10
CA MET A 88 6.21 -18.91 -24.34
C MET A 88 4.82 -18.69 -24.92
N THR A 89 4.61 -17.62 -25.65
CA THR A 89 3.35 -17.29 -26.33
C THR A 89 3.60 -16.35 -27.51
N LYS A 90 2.59 -16.22 -28.39
CA LYS A 90 2.57 -15.27 -29.52
C LYS A 90 1.37 -14.32 -29.46
N ILE A 91 0.81 -14.13 -28.29
CA ILE A 91 -0.38 -13.31 -28.09
C ILE A 91 -0.05 -11.83 -28.38
N ALA A 92 -0.97 -11.14 -29.05
CA ALA A 92 -0.87 -9.71 -29.29
C ALA A 92 -0.94 -8.94 -27.96
N LEU A 93 -0.19 -7.84 -27.88
CA LEU A 93 -0.17 -7.02 -26.67
C LEU A 93 -1.54 -6.36 -26.45
N PRO A 94 -2.06 -6.37 -25.22
CA PRO A 94 -3.34 -5.74 -24.93
C PRO A 94 -3.28 -4.22 -25.13
N LYS A 95 -4.36 -3.65 -25.64
CA LYS A 95 -4.51 -2.20 -25.76
C LYS A 95 -4.73 -1.61 -24.36
N VAL A 96 -3.86 -0.67 -23.97
CA VAL A 96 -4.01 0.06 -22.72
C VAL A 96 -4.74 1.38 -23.01
N PRO A 97 -5.82 1.69 -22.27
CA PRO A 97 -6.49 2.99 -22.40
C PRO A 97 -5.54 4.14 -22.09
N ARG A 98 -5.76 5.31 -22.68
CA ARG A 98 -5.02 6.52 -22.29
C ARG A 98 -5.44 6.94 -20.89
N SER A 99 -4.46 7.24 -20.04
CA SER A 99 -4.75 7.78 -18.72
C SER A 99 -5.44 9.15 -18.83
N VAL A 100 -6.43 9.37 -17.97
CA VAL A 100 -7.13 10.65 -17.90
C VAL A 100 -6.46 11.50 -16.80
N PRO A 101 -6.16 12.78 -17.05
CA PRO A 101 -5.65 13.67 -16.04
C PRO A 101 -6.56 13.70 -14.81
N ARG A 102 -5.98 13.70 -13.62
CA ARG A 102 -6.74 13.84 -12.39
C ARG A 102 -7.18 15.29 -12.24
N THR A 103 -8.49 15.52 -12.19
CA THR A 103 -9.09 16.84 -11.99
C THR A 103 -9.37 17.15 -10.51
N TYR A 104 -9.02 16.22 -9.61
CA TYR A 104 -9.23 16.43 -8.18
C TYR A 104 -8.35 17.56 -7.66
N THR A 105 -8.98 18.60 -7.12
CA THR A 105 -8.31 19.66 -6.38
C THR A 105 -8.34 19.28 -4.89
N PRO A 106 -7.18 19.13 -4.22
CA PRO A 106 -7.15 18.87 -2.80
C PRO A 106 -7.84 20.00 -2.02
N HIS A 107 -8.70 19.62 -1.06
CA HIS A 107 -9.30 20.56 -0.13
C HIS A 107 -8.29 20.86 1.01
N PRO A 108 -7.77 22.09 1.13
CA PRO A 108 -6.98 22.47 2.29
C PRO A 108 -7.91 22.65 3.50
N PHE A 109 -7.62 21.95 4.58
CA PHE A 109 -8.43 22.09 5.80
C PHE A 109 -8.29 23.48 6.39
N THR A 110 -9.42 24.07 6.76
CA THR A 110 -9.46 25.30 7.58
C THR A 110 -9.06 25.00 9.03
N TYR A 111 -8.70 26.03 9.78
CA TYR A 111 -8.38 25.88 11.20
C TYR A 111 -9.52 25.23 12.01
N ASP A 112 -10.77 25.63 11.73
CA ASP A 112 -11.95 25.07 12.41
C ASP A 112 -12.20 23.61 12.06
N GLU A 113 -11.96 23.21 10.83
CA GLU A 113 -12.04 21.80 10.40
C GLU A 113 -10.98 20.96 11.09
N LEU A 114 -9.74 21.43 11.16
CA LEU A 114 -8.66 20.77 11.90
C LEU A 114 -8.99 20.63 13.38
N LYS A 115 -9.48 21.70 14.00
CA LYS A 115 -9.90 21.70 15.42
C LYS A 115 -11.00 20.67 15.66
N ARG A 116 -12.03 20.63 14.81
CA ARG A 116 -13.12 19.63 14.90
C ARG A 116 -12.59 18.21 14.72
N PHE A 117 -11.69 18.03 13.76
CA PHE A 117 -11.06 16.73 13.49
C PHE A 117 -10.27 16.23 14.71
N PHE A 118 -9.37 17.03 15.26
CA PHE A 118 -8.59 16.63 16.43
C PHE A 118 -9.46 16.42 17.68
N ASN A 119 -10.49 17.25 17.88
CA ASN A 119 -11.47 17.02 18.94
C ASN A 119 -12.20 15.68 18.77
N ALA A 120 -12.55 15.29 17.55
CA ALA A 120 -13.16 13.99 17.30
C ALA A 120 -12.20 12.82 17.59
N CYS A 121 -10.90 12.97 17.27
CA CYS A 121 -9.88 11.99 17.64
C CYS A 121 -9.76 11.82 19.16
N ASP A 122 -9.72 12.93 19.89
CA ASP A 122 -9.59 12.95 21.36
C ASP A 122 -10.83 12.35 22.05
N ASN A 123 -12.01 12.57 21.49
CA ASN A 123 -13.30 12.14 22.05
C ASN A 123 -13.83 10.85 21.41
N THR A 124 -12.96 10.01 20.87
CA THR A 124 -13.35 8.70 20.33
C THR A 124 -14.06 7.87 21.38
N LYS A 125 -15.30 7.44 21.09
CA LYS A 125 -16.15 6.68 22.02
C LYS A 125 -15.46 5.40 22.48
N PRO A 126 -15.44 5.11 23.78
CA PRO A 126 -14.83 3.91 24.30
C PRO A 126 -15.58 2.67 23.77
N ARG A 127 -14.84 1.74 23.19
CA ARG A 127 -15.31 0.39 22.87
C ARG A 127 -14.70 -0.58 23.88
N ARG A 128 -15.35 -1.72 24.09
CA ARG A 128 -14.83 -2.75 25.00
C ARG A 128 -13.67 -3.50 24.35
N GLY A 129 -12.66 -3.82 25.15
CA GLY A 129 -11.52 -4.64 24.77
C GLY A 129 -10.19 -3.87 24.64
N ARG A 130 -9.11 -4.59 24.83
CA ARG A 130 -7.73 -4.07 24.84
C ARG A 130 -7.38 -3.33 23.53
N LEU A 131 -7.71 -3.90 22.38
CA LEU A 131 -7.44 -3.29 21.07
C LEU A 131 -8.15 -1.94 20.91
N ALA A 132 -9.39 -1.83 21.38
CA ALA A 132 -10.14 -0.57 21.32
C ALA A 132 -9.53 0.51 22.23
N THR A 133 -8.98 0.11 23.37
CA THR A 133 -8.25 1.01 24.27
C THR A 133 -6.97 1.52 23.60
N ILE A 134 -6.18 0.62 22.99
CA ILE A 134 -4.97 0.97 22.24
C ILE A 134 -5.31 1.94 21.11
N GLN A 135 -6.32 1.63 20.27
CA GLN A 135 -6.74 2.51 19.18
C GLN A 135 -7.12 3.91 19.66
N ARG A 136 -7.88 4.01 20.76
CA ARG A 136 -8.28 5.30 21.34
C ARG A 136 -7.08 6.14 21.77
N MET A 137 -6.03 5.52 22.29
CA MET A 137 -4.81 6.21 22.69
C MET A 137 -3.93 6.57 21.48
N THR A 138 -3.90 5.71 20.47
CA THR A 138 -3.06 5.89 19.28
C THR A 138 -3.61 6.94 18.32
N LEU A 139 -4.92 6.97 18.06
CA LEU A 139 -5.51 7.84 17.04
C LEU A 139 -5.17 9.34 17.22
N PRO A 140 -5.29 9.92 18.42
CA PRO A 140 -4.95 11.33 18.63
C PRO A 140 -3.47 11.65 18.34
N VAL A 141 -2.59 10.74 18.72
CA VAL A 141 -1.13 10.88 18.52
C VAL A 141 -0.77 10.69 17.06
N PHE A 142 -1.29 9.64 16.43
CA PHE A 142 -1.03 9.30 15.04
C PHE A 142 -1.40 10.43 14.07
N PHE A 143 -2.60 10.98 14.19
CA PHE A 143 -3.03 12.05 13.28
C PHE A 143 -2.30 13.39 13.54
N ARG A 144 -1.95 13.69 14.78
CA ARG A 144 -1.12 14.87 15.10
C ARG A 144 0.30 14.69 14.59
N LEU A 145 0.85 13.47 14.66
CA LEU A 145 2.16 13.15 14.09
C LEU A 145 2.15 13.37 12.59
N LEU A 146 1.16 12.84 11.86
CA LEU A 146 1.03 13.05 10.41
C LEU A 146 0.93 14.54 10.06
N TYR A 147 0.12 15.28 10.79
CA TYR A 147 -0.10 16.70 10.56
C TYR A 147 1.15 17.54 10.82
N SER A 148 1.85 17.29 11.93
CA SER A 148 3.00 18.10 12.35
C SER A 148 4.29 17.77 11.60
N SER A 149 4.43 16.52 11.13
CA SER A 149 5.66 16.04 10.49
C SER A 149 5.59 16.01 8.96
N GLY A 150 4.39 15.97 8.39
CA GLY A 150 4.20 15.80 6.94
C GLY A 150 4.61 14.42 6.41
N MET A 151 4.89 13.45 7.29
CA MET A 151 5.25 12.10 6.85
C MET A 151 4.09 11.39 6.15
N ARG A 152 4.40 10.42 5.29
CA ARG A 152 3.37 9.63 4.61
C ARG A 152 2.68 8.71 5.60
N THR A 153 1.39 8.46 5.39
CA THR A 153 0.60 7.54 6.23
C THR A 153 1.25 6.16 6.37
N THR A 154 1.82 5.63 5.28
CA THR A 154 2.52 4.34 5.32
C THR A 154 3.81 4.38 6.12
N GLU A 155 4.52 5.49 6.15
CA GLU A 155 5.72 5.69 6.97
C GLU A 155 5.35 5.66 8.45
N ALA A 156 4.30 6.39 8.83
CA ALA A 156 3.83 6.42 10.21
C ALA A 156 3.25 5.07 10.70
N ILE A 157 2.56 4.31 9.83
CA ILE A 157 2.04 2.97 10.18
C ILE A 157 3.17 1.94 10.37
N LEU A 158 4.25 2.07 9.60
CA LEU A 158 5.39 1.15 9.64
C LEU A 158 6.47 1.58 10.65
N LEU A 159 6.21 2.63 11.43
CA LEU A 159 7.14 3.15 12.41
C LEU A 159 7.28 2.16 13.57
N GLU A 160 8.49 1.78 13.87
CA GLU A 160 8.85 0.93 15.00
C GLU A 160 9.35 1.80 16.16
N ARG A 161 9.26 1.30 17.39
CA ARG A 161 9.73 2.04 18.58
C ARG A 161 11.19 2.48 18.48
N ASP A 162 12.03 1.60 17.93
CA ASP A 162 13.45 1.84 17.72
C ASP A 162 13.76 2.89 16.64
N ASP A 163 12.75 3.28 15.87
CA ASP A 163 12.87 4.35 14.88
C ASP A 163 12.69 5.74 15.51
N VAL A 164 12.19 5.81 16.75
CA VAL A 164 11.81 7.05 17.42
C VAL A 164 12.75 7.33 18.62
N ASN A 165 13.57 8.34 18.48
CA ASN A 165 14.38 8.83 19.60
C ASN A 165 13.59 9.91 20.37
N LEU A 166 13.03 9.52 21.52
CA LEU A 166 12.24 10.43 22.37
C LEU A 166 13.10 11.36 23.24
N GLU A 167 14.42 11.19 23.28
CA GLU A 167 15.31 12.11 24.00
C GLU A 167 15.51 13.39 23.20
N ASN A 168 15.87 13.26 21.93
CA ASN A 168 16.16 14.39 21.03
C ASN A 168 15.03 14.73 20.04
N GLY A 169 13.94 13.96 20.03
CA GLY A 169 12.79 14.23 19.16
C GLY A 169 13.04 13.94 17.68
N VAL A 170 13.87 12.94 17.36
CA VAL A 170 14.18 12.55 15.98
C VAL A 170 13.55 11.20 15.64
N ILE A 171 12.89 11.12 14.49
CA ILE A 171 12.36 9.88 13.91
C ILE A 171 13.22 9.51 12.70
N SER A 172 13.65 8.26 12.62
CA SER A 172 14.36 7.67 11.49
C SER A 172 13.40 6.91 10.58
N ILE A 173 13.07 7.46 9.41
CA ILE A 173 12.22 6.79 8.44
C ILE A 173 13.05 5.81 7.61
N LYS A 174 13.01 4.53 7.97
CA LYS A 174 13.76 3.46 7.29
C LYS A 174 13.01 2.87 6.10
N ARG A 175 11.67 2.94 6.10
CA ARG A 175 10.79 2.33 5.10
C ARG A 175 9.95 3.41 4.41
N SER A 176 10.40 3.88 3.26
CA SER A 176 9.70 4.86 2.42
C SER A 176 9.43 4.33 1.02
N LYS A 177 8.45 4.92 0.33
CA LYS A 177 8.18 4.66 -1.09
C LYS A 177 9.32 5.26 -1.91
N GLY A 178 10.13 4.43 -2.56
CA GLY A 178 11.31 4.85 -3.32
C GLY A 178 12.64 4.55 -2.64
N HIS A 179 12.63 3.91 -1.47
CA HIS A 179 13.81 3.52 -0.69
C HIS A 179 14.63 4.68 -0.10
N ASP A 180 14.12 5.91 -0.15
CA ASP A 180 14.80 7.07 0.43
C ASP A 180 14.60 7.08 1.95
N GLN A 181 15.66 6.82 2.69
CA GLN A 181 15.70 6.97 4.15
C GLN A 181 15.89 8.44 4.48
N HIS A 182 15.17 8.93 5.48
CA HIS A 182 15.30 10.31 5.93
C HIS A 182 14.93 10.45 7.41
N TYR A 183 15.29 11.59 7.98
CA TYR A 183 14.98 11.92 9.37
C TYR A 183 13.86 12.97 9.42
N VAL A 184 13.03 12.85 10.46
CA VAL A 184 11.99 13.82 10.79
C VAL A 184 12.27 14.34 12.20
N VAL A 185 12.34 15.66 12.36
CA VAL A 185 12.51 16.31 13.67
C VAL A 185 11.15 16.72 14.18
N LEU A 186 10.81 16.32 15.40
CA LEU A 186 9.55 16.63 16.05
C LEU A 186 9.60 18.01 16.71
N HIS A 187 8.52 18.77 16.58
CA HIS A 187 8.31 19.95 17.41
C HIS A 187 8.13 19.56 18.88
N ASN A 188 8.57 20.40 19.82
CA ASN A 188 8.56 20.11 21.25
C ASN A 188 7.17 19.66 21.78
N THR A 189 6.08 20.24 21.29
CA THR A 189 4.72 19.85 21.68
C THR A 189 4.39 18.43 21.20
N MET A 190 4.84 18.04 20.02
CA MET A 190 4.62 16.68 19.51
C MET A 190 5.50 15.68 20.26
N LEU A 191 6.73 16.04 20.57
CA LEU A 191 7.64 15.22 21.37
C LEU A 191 7.07 14.95 22.77
N ALA A 192 6.53 15.97 23.43
CA ALA A 192 5.87 15.80 24.74
C ALA A 192 4.67 14.83 24.64
N LEU A 193 3.86 14.97 23.59
CA LEU A 193 2.72 14.08 23.35
C LEU A 193 3.16 12.63 23.11
N MET A 194 4.23 12.44 22.34
CA MET A 194 4.81 11.11 22.05
C MET A 194 5.39 10.45 23.31
N ARG A 195 6.04 11.20 24.19
CA ARG A 195 6.52 10.69 25.48
C ARG A 195 5.37 10.21 26.37
N THR A 196 4.33 11.02 26.51
CA THR A 196 3.12 10.65 27.27
C THR A 196 2.45 9.41 26.67
N TYR A 197 2.40 9.32 25.33
CA TYR A 197 1.88 8.14 24.65
C TYR A 197 2.71 6.90 24.96
N ASP A 198 4.04 6.99 24.85
CA ASP A 198 4.95 5.87 25.08
C ASP A 198 4.85 5.33 26.51
N GLU A 199 4.77 6.22 27.51
CA GLU A 199 4.55 5.85 28.91
C GLU A 199 3.22 5.09 29.11
N ASN A 200 2.16 5.57 28.50
CA ASN A 200 0.84 4.98 28.65
C ASN A 200 0.69 3.65 27.90
N ILE A 201 1.21 3.57 26.67
CA ILE A 201 1.10 2.34 25.86
C ILE A 201 1.97 1.23 26.43
N SER A 202 3.14 1.55 27.00
CA SER A 202 4.06 0.58 27.60
C SER A 202 3.44 -0.17 28.79
N ARG A 203 2.47 0.44 29.49
CA ARG A 203 1.71 -0.22 30.56
C ARG A 203 0.69 -1.24 30.04
N LEU A 204 0.23 -1.07 28.81
CA LEU A 204 -0.80 -1.92 28.20
C LEU A 204 -0.23 -3.00 27.28
N VAL A 205 0.90 -2.73 26.66
CA VAL A 205 1.50 -3.62 25.64
C VAL A 205 2.88 -4.04 26.15
N PRO A 206 3.14 -5.35 26.33
CA PRO A 206 4.48 -5.83 26.65
C PRO A 206 5.50 -5.41 25.60
N VAL A 207 6.74 -5.20 26.01
CA VAL A 207 7.88 -4.70 25.17
C VAL A 207 8.15 -5.54 23.90
N SER A 208 7.58 -6.75 23.79
CA SER A 208 7.68 -7.60 22.60
C SER A 208 6.85 -7.15 21.38
N TYR A 209 5.98 -6.16 21.52
CA TYR A 209 5.22 -5.59 20.40
C TYR A 209 5.85 -4.26 19.98
N THR A 210 6.59 -4.29 18.88
CA THR A 210 7.45 -3.19 18.41
C THR A 210 6.80 -2.24 17.40
N HIS A 211 5.52 -2.38 17.06
CA HIS A 211 4.81 -1.49 16.13
C HIS A 211 3.94 -0.48 16.88
N LEU A 212 4.01 0.79 16.42
CA LEU A 212 3.08 1.86 16.81
C LEU A 212 1.66 1.58 16.38
#